data_47d683093acd48494c1cc882c8f10699
#
_entry.id   47d683093acd48494c1cc882c8f10699
#
_cell.length_a   1.000
_cell.length_b   1.000
_cell.length_c   1.000
_cell.angle_alpha   90.00
_cell.angle_beta   90.00
_cell.angle_gamma   90.00
#
_symmetry.space_group_name_H-M   'P 1'
#
loop_
_entity.id
_entity.type
_entity.pdbx_description
1 polymer ?
#
loop_
_entity_poly.entity_id
_entity_poly.type
_entity_poly.pdbx_seq_one_letter_code
_entity_poly.pdbx_strand_id
1 'polypeptide(L)'
;MKYKKLIIINNEKISKEKNFFYCDNIDIKSIPENLNKNFDVKLIARSSNIKRDRKINIENIEVASNIFMFLSRIIKTFSNKNALYLIISITPYTFLSYLLLLFFKKKNFIYLRSNGYEEYKAIFGFIGPLIYHLMFKVVTFKSNIIKCQDRLFNKKSYLVKPSEIDSEWLDNIHEPLLDKPRLLYVGRIKVEKGVFSLFKIFEKIQINIKLSIVG
;
A
#
# COMPACT_ATOMS: atom_id res chain seq x y z
N MET A 1 30.18 0.25 2.68
CA MET A 1 29.21 0.31 3.81
C MET A 1 28.27 -0.89 3.70
N LYS A 2 28.11 -1.69 4.75
CA LYS A 2 27.09 -2.77 4.75
C LYS A 2 25.72 -2.12 4.90
N TYR A 3 24.88 -2.21 3.88
CA TYR A 3 23.50 -1.70 3.93
C TYR A 3 22.74 -2.39 5.08
N LYS A 4 21.96 -1.60 5.81
CA LYS A 4 21.13 -2.12 6.89
C LYS A 4 19.98 -2.94 6.30
N LYS A 5 19.71 -4.12 6.83
CA LYS A 5 18.63 -4.98 6.34
C LYS A 5 17.27 -4.41 6.69
N LEU A 6 16.40 -4.29 5.70
CA LEU A 6 15.02 -3.83 5.85
C LEU A 6 14.05 -4.92 5.41
N ILE A 7 13.23 -5.38 6.33
CA ILE A 7 12.16 -6.35 6.06
C ILE A 7 10.85 -5.61 5.89
N ILE A 8 10.29 -5.63 4.70
CA ILE A 8 8.99 -5.04 4.38
C ILE A 8 7.92 -6.14 4.49
N ILE A 9 6.91 -5.89 5.31
CA ILE A 9 5.80 -6.82 5.57
C ILE A 9 4.52 -6.19 5.03
N ASN A 10 3.88 -6.89 4.08
CA ASN A 10 2.64 -6.41 3.47
C ASN A 10 1.64 -7.55 3.27
N ASN A 11 0.34 -7.24 3.39
CA ASN A 11 -0.76 -8.20 3.20
C ASN A 11 -1.21 -8.34 1.74
N GLU A 12 -0.65 -7.56 0.82
CA GLU A 12 -1.02 -7.63 -0.60
C GLU A 12 -0.62 -8.96 -1.23
N LYS A 13 -1.37 -9.34 -2.26
CA LYS A 13 -1.13 -10.59 -2.99
C LYS A 13 -0.18 -10.36 -4.16
N ILE A 14 0.85 -11.20 -4.22
CA ILE A 14 1.89 -11.20 -5.27
C ILE A 14 1.82 -12.52 -6.02
N SER A 15 1.78 -12.49 -7.35
CA SER A 15 1.92 -13.68 -8.19
C SER A 15 3.40 -13.93 -8.50
N LYS A 16 3.75 -15.21 -8.66
CA LYS A 16 5.07 -15.63 -9.10
C LYS A 16 4.94 -16.29 -10.47
N GLU A 17 5.66 -15.78 -11.45
CA GLU A 17 5.77 -16.38 -12.79
C GLU A 17 7.26 -16.66 -13.07
N LYS A 18 7.58 -17.94 -13.24
CA LYS A 18 8.99 -18.39 -13.35
C LYS A 18 9.82 -17.84 -12.17
N ASN A 19 10.77 -16.96 -12.43
CA ASN A 19 11.65 -16.35 -11.44
C ASN A 19 11.28 -14.91 -11.07
N PHE A 20 10.15 -14.40 -11.57
CA PHE A 20 9.73 -13.03 -11.38
C PHE A 20 8.48 -12.94 -10.51
N PHE A 21 8.35 -11.83 -9.81
CA PHE A 21 7.21 -11.53 -8.97
C PHE A 21 6.44 -10.31 -9.49
N TYR A 22 5.10 -10.37 -9.40
CA TYR A 22 4.21 -9.36 -9.94
C TYR A 22 3.14 -8.96 -8.94
N CYS A 23 2.77 -7.68 -8.92
CA CYS A 23 1.72 -7.10 -8.09
C CYS A 23 0.82 -6.18 -8.94
N ASP A 24 -0.36 -5.80 -8.43
CA ASP A 24 -1.21 -4.78 -9.07
C ASP A 24 -1.00 -3.39 -8.44
N ASN A 25 -0.64 -3.37 -7.17
CA ASN A 25 -0.52 -2.14 -6.40
C ASN A 25 0.85 -1.50 -6.61
N ILE A 26 0.87 -0.26 -7.10
CA ILE A 26 2.08 0.49 -7.37
C ILE A 26 2.98 0.65 -6.14
N ASP A 27 2.42 0.83 -4.95
CA ASP A 27 3.21 0.99 -3.73
C ASP A 27 3.98 -0.29 -3.36
N ILE A 28 3.45 -1.47 -3.71
CA ILE A 28 4.12 -2.75 -3.47
C ILE A 28 5.33 -2.93 -4.38
N LYS A 29 5.33 -2.26 -5.50
CA LYS A 29 6.48 -2.17 -6.41
C LYS A 29 7.42 -1.05 -5.97
N SER A 30 6.92 0.19 -5.92
CA SER A 30 7.75 1.39 -5.81
C SER A 30 8.42 1.53 -4.43
N ILE A 31 7.74 1.19 -3.34
CA ILE A 31 8.32 1.32 -1.99
C ILE A 31 9.54 0.41 -1.82
N PRO A 32 9.47 -0.93 -2.07
CA PRO A 32 10.63 -1.79 -1.95
C PRO A 32 11.76 -1.42 -2.92
N GLU A 33 11.44 -1.12 -4.20
CA GLU A 33 12.43 -0.78 -5.21
C GLU A 33 13.21 0.48 -4.85
N ASN A 34 12.52 1.54 -4.38
CA ASN A 34 13.19 2.77 -3.98
C ASN A 34 13.99 2.61 -2.68
N LEU A 35 13.46 1.89 -1.70
CA LEU A 35 14.19 1.62 -0.46
C LEU A 35 15.40 0.69 -0.68
N ASN A 36 15.36 -0.17 -1.70
CA ASN A 36 16.49 -1.04 -2.05
C ASN A 36 17.74 -0.28 -2.52
N LYS A 37 17.61 0.99 -2.89
CA LYS A 37 18.75 1.87 -3.19
C LYS A 37 19.65 2.15 -1.97
N ASN A 38 19.06 2.08 -0.75
CA ASN A 38 19.73 2.46 0.50
C ASN A 38 19.77 1.34 1.54
N PHE A 39 19.01 0.26 1.34
CA PHE A 39 18.86 -0.86 2.26
C PHE A 39 18.99 -2.19 1.52
N ASP A 40 19.40 -3.24 2.21
CA ASP A 40 19.19 -4.62 1.75
C ASP A 40 17.73 -5.00 2.04
N VAL A 41 16.87 -4.84 1.02
CA VAL A 41 15.43 -5.00 1.16
C VAL A 41 15.01 -6.44 0.96
N LYS A 42 14.20 -6.96 1.90
CA LYS A 42 13.45 -8.21 1.74
C LYS A 42 11.95 -7.92 1.88
N LEU A 43 11.17 -8.31 0.87
CA LEU A 43 9.71 -8.19 0.89
C LEU A 43 9.07 -9.52 1.28
N ILE A 44 8.16 -9.48 2.26
CA ILE A 44 7.31 -10.61 2.66
C ILE A 44 5.86 -10.23 2.39
N ALA A 45 5.19 -11.01 1.53
CA ALA A 45 3.84 -10.75 1.09
C ALA A 45 3.02 -12.06 0.97
N ARG A 46 1.74 -11.95 0.63
CA ARG A 46 0.90 -13.12 0.36
C ARG A 46 1.06 -13.61 -1.08
N SER A 47 0.92 -14.90 -1.29
CA SER A 47 0.89 -15.45 -2.66
C SER A 47 -0.47 -15.24 -3.32
N SER A 48 -0.46 -15.09 -4.64
CA SER A 48 -1.64 -15.07 -5.51
C SER A 48 -1.51 -16.14 -6.58
N ASN A 49 -2.60 -16.85 -6.85
CA ASN A 49 -2.73 -17.74 -8.02
C ASN A 49 -3.22 -16.97 -9.25
N ILE A 50 -3.69 -15.74 -9.06
CA ILE A 50 -4.14 -14.87 -10.15
C ILE A 50 -2.92 -14.10 -10.64
N LYS A 51 -2.72 -14.09 -11.95
CA LYS A 51 -1.69 -13.31 -12.61
C LYS A 51 -1.83 -11.82 -12.24
N ARG A 52 -0.69 -11.16 -12.04
CA ARG A 52 -0.57 -9.73 -11.76
C ARG A 52 0.27 -9.09 -12.84
N ASP A 53 0.14 -7.76 -13.01
CA ASP A 53 0.69 -7.10 -14.19
C ASP A 53 2.03 -6.40 -13.95
N ARG A 54 2.28 -5.88 -12.75
CA ARG A 54 3.46 -5.04 -12.47
C ARG A 54 4.59 -5.86 -11.89
N LYS A 55 5.67 -6.03 -12.66
CA LYS A 55 6.90 -6.69 -12.20
C LYS A 55 7.57 -5.91 -11.07
N ILE A 56 7.98 -6.61 -10.02
CA ILE A 56 8.74 -6.07 -8.89
C ILE A 56 10.23 -6.39 -9.09
N ASN A 57 11.07 -5.35 -9.09
CA ASN A 57 12.50 -5.45 -9.41
C ASN A 57 13.37 -5.40 -8.14
N ILE A 58 13.14 -6.31 -7.20
CA ILE A 58 14.05 -6.59 -6.08
C ILE A 58 14.34 -8.09 -6.02
N GLU A 59 15.50 -8.45 -5.48
CA GLU A 59 15.96 -9.86 -5.47
C GLU A 59 15.28 -10.69 -4.39
N ASN A 60 15.08 -10.12 -3.21
CA ASN A 60 14.63 -10.85 -2.03
C ASN A 60 13.13 -10.71 -1.79
N ILE A 61 12.33 -11.56 -2.45
CA ILE A 61 10.88 -11.62 -2.25
C ILE A 61 10.47 -13.01 -1.75
N GLU A 62 9.72 -13.03 -0.67
CA GLU A 62 9.09 -14.25 -0.17
C GLU A 62 7.57 -14.08 -0.11
N VAL A 63 6.85 -15.04 -0.68
CA VAL A 63 5.38 -15.05 -0.67
C VAL A 63 4.87 -16.26 0.14
N ALA A 64 3.77 -16.06 0.86
CA ALA A 64 3.16 -17.07 1.71
C ALA A 64 1.68 -17.30 1.35
N SER A 65 1.26 -18.55 1.28
CA SER A 65 -0.13 -18.92 0.93
C SER A 65 -1.09 -18.82 2.13
N ASN A 66 -0.59 -18.97 3.34
CA ASN A 66 -1.38 -18.91 4.57
C ASN A 66 -0.64 -18.15 5.68
N ILE A 67 -1.37 -17.89 6.77
CA ILE A 67 -0.86 -17.09 7.90
C ILE A 67 0.33 -17.76 8.60
N PHE A 68 0.33 -19.07 8.77
CA PHE A 68 1.42 -19.77 9.45
C PHE A 68 2.73 -19.68 8.68
N MET A 69 2.67 -19.90 7.37
CA MET A 69 3.82 -19.68 6.49
C MET A 69 4.29 -18.24 6.51
N PHE A 70 3.34 -17.29 6.53
CA PHE A 70 3.65 -15.86 6.56
C PHE A 70 4.44 -15.50 7.84
N LEU A 71 3.95 -15.91 9.00
CA LEU A 71 4.62 -15.67 10.27
C LEU A 71 5.96 -16.42 10.38
N SER A 72 6.04 -17.67 9.89
CA SER A 72 7.30 -18.44 9.84
C SER A 72 8.37 -17.71 9.03
N ARG A 73 8.02 -17.10 7.88
CA ARG A 73 8.97 -16.32 7.08
C ARG A 73 9.49 -15.10 7.83
N ILE A 74 8.65 -14.45 8.62
CA ILE A 74 9.05 -13.31 9.46
C ILE A 74 10.00 -13.78 10.56
N ILE A 75 9.68 -14.89 11.25
CA ILE A 75 10.53 -15.46 12.31
C ILE A 75 11.92 -15.80 11.78
N LYS A 76 12.02 -16.37 10.58
CA LYS A 76 13.33 -16.68 9.95
C LYS A 76 14.22 -15.44 9.76
N THR A 77 13.65 -14.24 9.70
CA THR A 77 14.43 -12.99 9.59
C THR A 77 15.03 -12.54 10.93
N PHE A 78 14.61 -13.12 12.06
CA PHE A 78 15.02 -12.69 13.40
C PHE A 78 16.47 -13.02 13.73
N SER A 79 17.11 -13.93 12.98
CA SER A 79 18.54 -14.19 13.05
C SER A 79 19.38 -12.93 12.82
N ASN A 80 18.88 -11.98 12.01
CA ASN A 80 19.53 -10.70 11.83
C ASN A 80 19.13 -9.73 12.96
N LYS A 81 20.00 -9.56 13.95
CA LYS A 81 19.75 -8.70 15.13
C LYS A 81 19.52 -7.23 14.76
N ASN A 82 20.10 -6.74 13.67
CA ASN A 82 20.09 -5.34 13.26
C ASN A 82 19.06 -5.03 12.16
N ALA A 83 18.20 -5.98 11.81
CA ALA A 83 17.14 -5.76 10.82
C ALA A 83 16.12 -4.73 11.32
N LEU A 84 15.69 -3.87 10.40
CA LEU A 84 14.53 -2.99 10.56
C LEU A 84 13.32 -3.64 9.92
N TYR A 85 12.14 -3.35 10.46
CA TYR A 85 10.89 -3.89 9.94
C TYR A 85 9.96 -2.74 9.56
N LEU A 86 9.45 -2.75 8.33
CA LEU A 86 8.43 -1.82 7.83
C LEU A 86 7.14 -2.60 7.56
N ILE A 87 6.10 -2.33 8.32
CA ILE A 87 4.77 -2.90 8.11
C ILE A 87 3.95 -1.89 7.30
N ILE A 88 3.38 -2.33 6.19
CA ILE A 88 2.53 -1.50 5.34
C ILE A 88 1.06 -1.86 5.60
N SER A 89 0.30 -0.88 6.08
CA SER A 89 -1.12 -0.97 6.46
C SER A 89 -1.41 -1.93 7.62
N ILE A 90 -2.53 -1.74 8.29
CA ILE A 90 -2.98 -2.58 9.40
C ILE A 90 -4.08 -3.51 8.91
N THR A 91 -3.76 -4.80 8.86
CA THR A 91 -4.64 -5.89 8.46
C THR A 91 -4.45 -7.07 9.44
N PRO A 92 -5.27 -8.11 9.44
CA PRO A 92 -5.06 -9.25 10.35
C PRO A 92 -3.66 -9.88 10.21
N TYR A 93 -3.15 -10.04 8.99
CA TYR A 93 -1.81 -10.60 8.75
C TYR A 93 -0.70 -9.70 9.30
N THR A 94 -0.77 -8.41 9.02
CA THR A 94 0.24 -7.46 9.46
C THR A 94 0.12 -7.17 10.96
N PHE A 95 -1.08 -7.25 11.53
CA PHE A 95 -1.30 -7.16 12.97
C PHE A 95 -0.64 -8.32 13.73
N LEU A 96 -0.85 -9.56 13.31
CA LEU A 96 -0.18 -10.72 13.89
C LEU A 96 1.33 -10.65 13.73
N SER A 97 1.80 -10.15 12.59
CA SER A 97 3.23 -9.87 12.38
C SER A 97 3.76 -8.85 13.37
N TYR A 98 3.02 -7.78 13.60
CA TYR A 98 3.37 -6.77 14.61
C TYR A 98 3.48 -7.35 16.01
N LEU A 99 2.53 -8.19 16.43
CA LEU A 99 2.59 -8.85 17.74
C LEU A 99 3.85 -9.70 17.89
N LEU A 100 4.25 -10.43 16.84
CA LEU A 100 5.54 -11.14 16.85
C LEU A 100 6.71 -10.19 17.00
N LEU A 101 6.76 -9.10 16.22
CA LEU A 101 7.85 -8.13 16.30
C LEU A 101 7.93 -7.47 17.69
N LEU A 102 6.77 -7.19 18.29
CA LEU A 102 6.68 -6.65 19.66
C LEU A 102 7.22 -7.63 20.68
N PHE A 103 6.79 -8.89 20.62
CA PHE A 103 7.24 -9.97 21.52
C PHE A 103 8.76 -10.16 21.46
N PHE A 104 9.32 -10.19 20.25
CA PHE A 104 10.76 -10.33 20.04
C PHE A 104 11.53 -9.00 20.08
N LYS A 105 10.90 -7.92 20.54
CA LYS A 105 11.50 -6.56 20.71
C LYS A 105 12.23 -6.06 19.45
N LYS A 106 11.66 -6.35 18.27
CA LYS A 106 12.23 -5.92 16.98
C LYS A 106 11.83 -4.47 16.67
N LYS A 107 12.80 -3.67 16.18
CA LYS A 107 12.56 -2.29 15.79
C LYS A 107 11.66 -2.25 14.55
N ASN A 108 10.49 -1.63 14.69
CA ASN A 108 9.49 -1.59 13.64
C ASN A 108 8.98 -0.19 13.35
N PHE A 109 8.51 -0.02 12.12
CA PHE A 109 7.83 1.14 11.58
C PHE A 109 6.51 0.69 10.97
N ILE A 110 5.46 1.49 11.15
CA ILE A 110 4.15 1.21 10.56
C ILE A 110 3.83 2.32 9.59
N TYR A 111 3.58 1.97 8.33
CA TYR A 111 3.16 2.91 7.31
C TYR A 111 1.64 2.85 7.12
N LEU A 112 0.96 3.93 7.50
CA LEU A 112 -0.48 4.12 7.37
C LEU A 112 -0.78 4.77 6.02
N ARG A 113 -1.35 3.99 5.09
CA ARG A 113 -1.65 4.41 3.71
C ARG A 113 -3.06 4.97 3.53
N SER A 114 -4.01 4.47 4.29
CA SER A 114 -5.44 4.69 4.08
C SER A 114 -6.20 4.74 5.40
N ASN A 115 -7.45 5.18 5.33
CA ASN A 115 -8.36 5.15 6.45
C ASN A 115 -8.94 3.73 6.62
N GLY A 116 -8.29 2.91 7.41
CA GLY A 116 -8.72 1.54 7.67
C GLY A 116 -10.10 1.44 8.33
N TYR A 117 -10.57 2.47 9.03
CA TYR A 117 -11.93 2.48 9.58
C TYR A 117 -12.99 2.41 8.49
N GLU A 118 -12.83 3.17 7.41
CA GLU A 118 -13.74 3.14 6.27
C GLU A 118 -13.65 1.83 5.50
N GLU A 119 -12.44 1.31 5.30
CA GLU A 119 -12.22 0.03 4.63
C GLU A 119 -12.88 -1.13 5.38
N TYR A 120 -12.67 -1.19 6.69
CA TYR A 120 -13.26 -2.26 7.52
C TYR A 120 -14.78 -2.12 7.65
N LYS A 121 -15.30 -0.89 7.68
CA LYS A 121 -16.75 -0.65 7.62
C LYS A 121 -17.35 -1.17 6.33
N ALA A 122 -16.68 -0.97 5.20
CA ALA A 122 -17.12 -1.47 3.90
C ALA A 122 -17.10 -3.01 3.81
N ILE A 123 -16.15 -3.68 4.48
CA ILE A 123 -15.98 -5.15 4.44
C ILE A 123 -16.88 -5.85 5.47
N PHE A 124 -16.95 -5.35 6.72
CA PHE A 124 -17.56 -6.03 7.87
C PHE A 124 -18.76 -5.25 8.46
N GLY A 125 -19.26 -4.22 7.77
CA GLY A 125 -20.35 -3.39 8.25
C GLY A 125 -20.00 -2.64 9.54
N PHE A 126 -20.97 -2.52 10.47
CA PHE A 126 -20.80 -1.74 11.70
C PHE A 126 -19.76 -2.29 12.67
N ILE A 127 -19.45 -3.57 12.63
CA ILE A 127 -18.44 -4.23 13.50
C ILE A 127 -17.02 -3.93 13.00
N GLY A 128 -16.87 -3.66 11.70
CA GLY A 128 -15.56 -3.43 11.07
C GLY A 128 -14.72 -2.36 11.74
N PRO A 129 -15.23 -1.15 11.98
CA PRO A 129 -14.50 -0.09 12.68
C PRO A 129 -14.01 -0.47 14.08
N LEU A 130 -14.78 -1.28 14.81
CA LEU A 130 -14.37 -1.75 16.15
C LEU A 130 -13.17 -2.70 16.07
N ILE A 131 -13.23 -3.66 15.15
CA ILE A 131 -12.12 -4.61 14.91
C ILE A 131 -10.86 -3.83 14.51
N TYR A 132 -10.99 -2.90 13.57
CA TYR A 132 -9.86 -2.06 13.15
C TYR A 132 -9.32 -1.22 14.30
N HIS A 133 -10.21 -0.60 15.11
CA HIS A 133 -9.82 0.22 16.26
C HIS A 133 -8.95 -0.54 17.26
N LEU A 134 -9.33 -1.78 17.61
CA LEU A 134 -8.54 -2.61 18.50
C LEU A 134 -7.13 -2.89 17.95
N MET A 135 -7.04 -3.29 16.68
CA MET A 135 -5.75 -3.51 16.03
C MET A 135 -4.93 -2.20 15.94
N PHE A 136 -5.56 -1.11 15.55
CA PHE A 136 -4.93 0.20 15.43
C PHE A 136 -4.36 0.69 16.76
N LYS A 137 -5.14 0.61 17.83
CA LYS A 137 -4.72 1.03 19.16
C LYS A 137 -3.51 0.24 19.67
N VAL A 138 -3.50 -1.07 19.47
CA VAL A 138 -2.38 -1.93 19.86
C VAL A 138 -1.13 -1.63 19.02
N VAL A 139 -1.29 -1.54 17.70
CA VAL A 139 -0.18 -1.31 16.77
C VAL A 139 0.47 0.07 16.99
N THR A 140 -0.34 1.10 17.22
CA THR A 140 0.16 2.48 17.34
C THR A 140 0.74 2.81 18.72
N PHE A 141 0.57 1.93 19.71
CA PHE A 141 1.01 2.17 21.09
C PHE A 141 2.54 2.24 21.25
N LYS A 142 3.28 1.37 20.55
CA LYS A 142 4.76 1.27 20.69
C LYS A 142 5.50 1.30 19.35
N SER A 143 4.88 1.76 18.27
CA SER A 143 5.49 1.79 16.95
C SER A 143 5.95 3.17 16.54
N ASN A 144 6.93 3.22 15.65
CA ASN A 144 7.22 4.43 14.90
C ASN A 144 6.25 4.53 13.73
N ILE A 145 5.42 5.57 13.72
CA ILE A 145 4.37 5.72 12.72
C ILE A 145 4.84 6.61 11.57
N ILE A 146 4.65 6.13 10.36
CA ILE A 146 4.75 6.88 9.11
C ILE A 146 3.32 6.98 8.56
N LYS A 147 2.88 8.15 8.13
CA LYS A 147 1.54 8.38 7.60
C LYS A 147 1.60 9.11 6.27
N CYS A 148 0.67 8.81 5.35
CA CYS A 148 0.57 9.51 4.08
C CYS A 148 -0.35 10.75 4.13
N GLN A 149 -1.17 10.88 5.17
CA GLN A 149 -2.10 11.99 5.38
C GLN A 149 -2.16 12.34 6.87
N ASP A 150 -2.27 13.63 7.20
CA ASP A 150 -2.29 14.09 8.58
C ASP A 150 -3.43 13.51 9.40
N ARG A 151 -4.61 13.36 8.82
CA ARG A 151 -5.83 12.85 9.46
C ARG A 151 -5.74 11.38 9.91
N LEU A 152 -4.76 10.61 9.44
CA LEU A 152 -4.65 9.18 9.77
C LEU A 152 -4.12 8.93 11.18
N PHE A 153 -3.36 9.86 11.75
CA PHE A 153 -2.81 9.70 13.09
C PHE A 153 -2.41 11.05 13.69
N ASN A 154 -2.95 11.38 14.88
CA ASN A 154 -2.81 12.71 15.48
C ASN A 154 -1.64 12.85 16.49
N LYS A 155 -0.90 11.76 16.75
CA LYS A 155 0.26 11.78 17.63
C LYS A 155 1.56 11.93 16.82
N LYS A 156 2.71 12.03 17.53
CA LYS A 156 4.02 12.11 16.91
C LYS A 156 4.22 11.02 15.85
N SER A 157 4.48 11.43 14.62
CA SER A 157 4.62 10.55 13.45
C SER A 157 5.39 11.27 12.34
N TYR A 158 5.82 10.50 11.36
CA TYR A 158 6.49 11.02 10.15
C TYR A 158 5.45 11.12 9.02
N LEU A 159 5.29 12.30 8.44
CA LEU A 159 4.45 12.51 7.27
C LEU A 159 5.27 12.28 6.00
N VAL A 160 4.80 11.38 5.14
CA VAL A 160 5.35 11.14 3.81
C VAL A 160 4.19 11.28 2.83
N LYS A 161 4.30 12.19 1.89
CA LYS A 161 3.30 12.39 0.83
C LYS A 161 3.76 11.61 -0.41
N PRO A 162 3.26 10.39 -0.64
CA PRO A 162 3.61 9.64 -1.84
C PRO A 162 3.04 10.34 -3.06
N SER A 163 3.79 10.31 -4.16
CA SER A 163 3.32 10.73 -5.46
C SER A 163 3.46 9.58 -6.44
N GLU A 164 2.46 9.37 -7.27
CA GLU A 164 2.53 8.46 -8.41
C GLU A 164 2.97 9.20 -9.69
N ILE A 165 3.19 10.51 -9.56
CA ILE A 165 3.67 11.39 -10.64
C ILE A 165 5.20 11.35 -10.60
N ASP A 166 5.80 10.98 -11.71
CA ASP A 166 7.25 10.99 -11.93
C ASP A 166 7.71 12.19 -12.76
N SER A 167 9.01 12.23 -13.11
CA SER A 167 9.58 13.31 -13.90
C SER A 167 8.95 13.42 -15.30
N GLU A 168 8.55 12.31 -15.90
CA GLU A 168 7.93 12.28 -17.22
C GLU A 168 6.63 13.11 -17.26
N TRP A 169 5.87 13.12 -16.19
CA TRP A 169 4.69 13.97 -16.06
C TRP A 169 5.04 15.46 -15.99
N LEU A 170 6.16 15.80 -15.34
CA LEU A 170 6.62 17.17 -15.21
C LEU A 170 7.20 17.70 -16.51
N ASP A 171 7.87 16.84 -17.28
CA ASP A 171 8.48 17.18 -18.57
C ASP A 171 7.43 17.38 -19.67
N ASN A 172 6.22 16.84 -19.49
CA ASN A 172 5.10 16.89 -20.44
C ASN A 172 3.95 17.80 -19.98
N ILE A 173 4.25 18.88 -19.30
CA ILE A 173 3.24 19.88 -18.92
C ILE A 173 2.87 20.72 -20.14
N HIS A 174 1.59 20.72 -20.49
CA HIS A 174 1.04 21.55 -21.55
C HIS A 174 0.05 22.57 -20.97
N GLU A 175 -0.02 23.75 -21.59
CA GLU A 175 -1.04 24.73 -21.22
C GLU A 175 -2.45 24.18 -21.51
N PRO A 176 -3.42 24.38 -20.59
CA PRO A 176 -4.77 23.85 -20.77
C PRO A 176 -5.50 24.62 -21.88
N LEU A 177 -6.12 23.90 -22.81
CA LEU A 177 -7.01 24.44 -23.83
C LEU A 177 -8.40 24.67 -23.22
N LEU A 178 -8.66 25.87 -22.75
CA LEU A 178 -9.93 26.20 -22.05
C LEU A 178 -11.10 26.43 -23.00
N ASP A 179 -10.86 26.75 -24.26
CA ASP A 179 -11.91 27.01 -25.28
C ASP A 179 -12.72 25.75 -25.62
N LYS A 180 -12.10 24.57 -25.47
CA LYS A 180 -12.75 23.27 -25.70
C LYS A 180 -12.38 22.31 -24.57
N PRO A 181 -12.98 22.46 -23.41
CA PRO A 181 -12.61 21.64 -22.25
C PRO A 181 -12.86 20.16 -22.53
N ARG A 182 -11.88 19.34 -22.14
CA ARG A 182 -11.96 17.87 -22.15
C ARG A 182 -11.88 17.38 -20.73
N LEU A 183 -12.87 16.61 -20.29
CA LEU A 183 -12.88 16.03 -18.96
C LEU A 183 -12.21 14.65 -19.00
N LEU A 184 -11.35 14.40 -18.04
CA LEU A 184 -10.68 13.12 -17.87
C LEU A 184 -10.96 12.60 -16.46
N TYR A 185 -11.52 11.39 -16.38
CA TYR A 185 -11.58 10.63 -15.15
C TYR A 185 -10.51 9.53 -15.22
N VAL A 186 -9.65 9.47 -14.20
CA VAL A 186 -8.66 8.40 -14.05
C VAL A 186 -8.89 7.70 -12.72
N GLY A 187 -9.16 6.39 -12.75
CA GLY A 187 -9.37 5.63 -11.52
C GLY A 187 -10.19 4.37 -11.75
N ARG A 188 -10.16 3.47 -10.76
CA ARG A 188 -10.91 2.20 -10.85
C ARG A 188 -12.40 2.45 -11.13
N ILE A 189 -12.93 1.74 -12.13
CA ILE A 189 -14.35 1.82 -12.51
C ILE A 189 -15.17 1.01 -11.50
N LYS A 190 -15.50 1.65 -10.38
CA LYS A 190 -16.27 1.06 -9.29
C LYS A 190 -17.29 2.05 -8.74
N VAL A 191 -18.39 1.53 -8.17
CA VAL A 191 -19.49 2.34 -7.62
C VAL A 191 -18.98 3.31 -6.57
N GLU A 192 -18.15 2.83 -5.64
CA GLU A 192 -17.57 3.64 -4.56
C GLU A 192 -16.62 4.76 -5.03
N LYS A 193 -16.23 4.75 -6.31
CA LYS A 193 -15.41 5.81 -6.93
C LYS A 193 -16.24 6.88 -7.62
N GLY A 194 -17.56 6.75 -7.58
CA GLY A 194 -18.47 7.77 -8.08
C GLY A 194 -18.59 7.83 -9.62
N VAL A 195 -18.03 6.88 -10.37
CA VAL A 195 -18.07 6.89 -11.84
C VAL A 195 -19.50 6.94 -12.38
N PHE A 196 -20.41 6.15 -11.81
CA PHE A 196 -21.81 6.15 -12.23
C PHE A 196 -22.51 7.47 -11.92
N SER A 197 -22.18 8.11 -10.81
CA SER A 197 -22.69 9.45 -10.48
C SER A 197 -22.16 10.50 -11.45
N LEU A 198 -20.87 10.40 -11.82
CA LEU A 198 -20.28 11.25 -12.84
C LEU A 198 -21.00 11.12 -14.19
N PHE A 199 -21.30 9.90 -14.62
CA PHE A 199 -22.08 9.64 -15.83
C PHE A 199 -23.44 10.32 -15.79
N LYS A 200 -24.21 10.11 -14.72
CA LYS A 200 -25.53 10.72 -14.54
C LYS A 200 -25.50 12.26 -14.52
N ILE A 201 -24.43 12.84 -14.01
CA ILE A 201 -24.25 14.30 -14.05
C ILE A 201 -23.91 14.73 -15.47
N PHE A 202 -23.02 13.98 -16.14
CA PHE A 202 -22.56 14.32 -17.48
C PHE A 202 -23.70 14.26 -18.52
N GLU A 203 -24.61 13.29 -18.42
CA GLU A 203 -25.81 13.19 -19.26
C GLU A 203 -26.74 14.42 -19.17
N LYS A 204 -26.69 15.15 -18.05
CA LYS A 204 -27.49 16.36 -17.84
C LYS A 204 -26.80 17.63 -18.35
N ILE A 205 -25.53 17.56 -18.72
CA ILE A 205 -24.77 18.71 -19.22
C ILE A 205 -25.11 18.91 -20.68
N GLN A 206 -25.69 20.08 -21.00
CA GLN A 206 -26.10 20.44 -22.38
C GLN A 206 -24.97 21.09 -23.19
N ILE A 207 -23.73 21.01 -22.74
CA ILE A 207 -22.56 21.58 -23.41
C ILE A 207 -21.81 20.45 -24.14
N ASN A 208 -21.34 20.74 -25.35
CA ASN A 208 -20.57 19.76 -26.13
C ASN A 208 -19.16 19.58 -25.57
N ILE A 209 -19.07 18.77 -24.51
CA ILE A 209 -17.81 18.44 -23.80
C ILE A 209 -17.54 16.94 -23.97
N LYS A 210 -16.27 16.60 -24.21
CA LYS A 210 -15.84 15.19 -24.25
C LYS A 210 -15.41 14.73 -22.85
N LEU A 211 -15.99 13.62 -22.37
CA LEU A 211 -15.53 12.91 -21.17
C LEU A 211 -14.78 11.65 -21.58
N SER A 212 -13.53 11.53 -21.13
CA SER A 212 -12.72 10.30 -21.24
C SER A 212 -12.62 9.62 -19.89
N ILE A 213 -12.86 8.31 -19.85
CA ILE A 213 -12.76 7.48 -18.62
C ILE A 213 -11.70 6.43 -18.83
N VAL A 214 -10.72 6.41 -17.92
CA VAL A 214 -9.59 5.46 -17.89
C VAL A 214 -9.56 4.78 -16.54
N GLY A 215 -9.52 3.42 -16.53
CA GLY A 215 -9.50 2.65 -15.28
C GLY A 215 -9.29 1.16 -15.43
#